data_3806b417feaad3624db08832197cdf48
#
_entry.id   3806b417feaad3624db08832197cdf48
#
_cell.length_a   1.000
_cell.length_b   1.000
_cell.length_c   1.000
_cell.angle_alpha   90.00
_cell.angle_beta   90.00
_cell.angle_gamma   90.00
#
_symmetry.space_group_name_H-M   'P 1'
#
loop_
_entity.id
_entity.type
_entity.pdbx_description
1 polymer ?
#
loop_
_entity_poly.entity_id
_entity_poly.type
_entity_poly.pdbx_seq_one_letter_code
_entity_poly.pdbx_strand_id
1 'polypeptide(L)'
;EISLWYNGIFEKAVNAKDGDLNDAILKELAIYESDKLKTVEKIYKYVQKNIRYVALELGEGAMVPHTPKEIYKNKFGDCKDQAVFMAYLLGLYGIDAKPVLVSTIDNGRINEEIPSPYYFNHVIVYIPVQSGVSSEIFCDTTSSVTPFLNLPSVDQGVRVLVIGENGDSFFATTPVIAPEQNRIEEIYKATLNLSGSGEMFYSETFSGSYSEILRYSFINRSEKEIEAYLLDIQKKNFPQLQPENYILIGANEQSGPIEASYSAFEKNLASVFYDGRLKIKYTVGNLAGFLNLPEKSNYDHRREFLSSYYKSIEYIIPENYEIVEGEVRNFSRENEFVYLDFKVDKKDV
;
A
#
# COMPACT_ATOMS: atom_id res chain seq x y z
N GLU A 1 7.14 26.88 19.31
CA GLU A 1 8.37 26.45 20.00
C GLU A 1 8.92 25.14 19.42
N ILE A 2 8.11 24.08 19.30
CA ILE A 2 8.53 22.77 18.70
C ILE A 2 9.09 22.97 17.29
N SER A 3 8.41 23.75 16.47
CA SER A 3 8.80 24.02 15.08
C SER A 3 10.18 24.67 14.98
N LEU A 4 10.44 25.71 15.77
CA LEU A 4 11.72 26.40 15.77
C LEU A 4 12.86 25.52 16.27
N TRP A 5 12.58 24.71 17.30
CA TRP A 5 13.54 23.76 17.83
C TRP A 5 13.89 22.69 16.80
N TYR A 6 12.88 22.06 16.19
CA TYR A 6 13.10 20.99 15.22
C TYR A 6 13.71 21.50 13.91
N ASN A 7 13.28 22.69 13.43
CA ASN A 7 13.90 23.34 12.28
C ASN A 7 15.40 23.56 12.47
N GLY A 8 15.80 24.05 13.64
CA GLY A 8 17.21 24.26 13.93
C GLY A 8 18.04 22.98 13.91
N ILE A 9 17.49 21.84 14.34
CA ILE A 9 18.14 20.54 14.30
C ILE A 9 18.23 20.05 12.83
N PHE A 10 17.14 20.13 12.10
CA PHE A 10 17.04 19.66 10.72
C PHE A 10 17.95 20.45 9.79
N GLU A 11 17.87 21.79 9.83
CA GLU A 11 18.70 22.67 9.03
C GLU A 11 20.20 22.48 9.28
N LYS A 12 20.58 22.30 10.54
CA LYS A 12 21.97 22.03 10.90
C LYS A 12 22.48 20.75 10.25
N ALA A 13 21.64 19.69 10.18
CA ALA A 13 22.01 18.45 9.53
C ALA A 13 22.06 18.58 8.01
N VAL A 14 21.00 19.12 7.38
CA VAL A 14 20.89 19.25 5.92
C VAL A 14 21.99 20.16 5.35
N ASN A 15 22.30 21.27 6.04
CA ASN A 15 23.31 22.23 5.59
C ASN A 15 24.75 21.89 5.96
N ALA A 16 25.01 20.69 6.46
CA ALA A 16 26.38 20.19 6.69
C ALA A 16 27.10 20.00 5.34
N LYS A 17 27.73 21.08 4.85
CA LYS A 17 28.36 21.16 3.53
C LYS A 17 29.57 20.23 3.45
N ASP A 18 29.59 19.37 2.41
CA ASP A 18 30.74 18.55 2.04
C ASP A 18 30.82 18.49 0.51
N GLY A 19 31.75 19.23 -0.07
CA GLY A 19 31.92 19.34 -1.51
C GLY A 19 32.26 18.00 -2.18
N ASP A 20 33.09 17.20 -1.54
CA ASP A 20 33.48 15.89 -2.07
C ASP A 20 32.30 14.93 -2.08
N LEU A 21 31.40 15.02 -1.07
CA LEU A 21 30.15 14.26 -1.04
C LEU A 21 29.19 14.69 -2.17
N ASN A 22 29.05 15.99 -2.39
CA ASN A 22 28.18 16.51 -3.44
C ASN A 22 28.57 15.96 -4.82
N ASP A 23 29.85 16.03 -5.17
CA ASP A 23 30.37 15.55 -6.45
C ASP A 23 30.20 14.04 -6.60
N ALA A 24 30.43 13.28 -5.55
CA ALA A 24 30.24 11.82 -5.55
C ALA A 24 28.77 11.46 -5.78
N ILE A 25 27.85 12.11 -5.05
CA ILE A 25 26.41 11.85 -5.17
C ILE A 25 25.86 12.28 -6.51
N LEU A 26 26.19 13.47 -7.00
CA LEU A 26 25.72 13.96 -8.30
C LEU A 26 26.17 13.03 -9.44
N LYS A 27 27.39 12.50 -9.34
CA LYS A 27 27.90 11.51 -10.29
C LYS A 27 27.18 10.18 -10.20
N GLU A 28 26.85 9.71 -8.99
CA GLU A 28 26.12 8.45 -8.76
C GLU A 28 24.67 8.56 -9.22
N LEU A 29 23.96 9.63 -8.86
CA LEU A 29 22.58 9.86 -9.25
C LEU A 29 22.44 10.07 -10.77
N ALA A 30 23.40 10.78 -11.41
CA ALA A 30 23.42 11.08 -12.83
C ALA A 30 22.07 11.56 -13.39
N ILE A 31 21.37 12.41 -12.61
CA ILE A 31 20.06 12.96 -13.00
C ILE A 31 20.29 14.18 -13.86
N TYR A 32 19.87 14.11 -15.11
CA TYR A 32 19.97 15.19 -16.12
C TYR A 32 18.58 15.65 -16.59
N GLU A 33 17.55 15.36 -15.81
CA GLU A 33 16.17 15.71 -16.14
C GLU A 33 15.93 17.21 -16.01
N SER A 34 15.23 17.80 -16.97
CA SER A 34 14.67 19.15 -16.85
C SER A 34 13.36 19.16 -16.04
N ASP A 35 12.70 18.01 -15.92
CA ASP A 35 11.46 17.80 -15.19
C ASP A 35 11.78 17.55 -13.70
N LYS A 36 11.45 18.51 -12.87
CA LYS A 36 11.68 18.43 -11.42
C LYS A 36 10.90 17.29 -10.76
N LEU A 37 9.69 16.99 -11.24
CA LEU A 37 8.90 15.88 -10.66
C LEU A 37 9.59 14.53 -10.89
N LYS A 38 10.14 14.31 -12.06
CA LYS A 38 10.95 13.10 -12.34
C LYS A 38 12.25 13.09 -11.53
N THR A 39 12.84 14.25 -11.27
CA THR A 39 14.00 14.37 -10.38
C THR A 39 13.64 13.94 -8.96
N VAL A 40 12.50 14.41 -8.42
CA VAL A 40 12.00 13.99 -7.11
C VAL A 40 11.78 12.48 -7.06
N GLU A 41 11.12 11.91 -8.07
CA GLU A 41 10.88 10.47 -8.16
C GLU A 41 12.18 9.65 -8.15
N LYS A 42 13.20 10.07 -8.90
CA LYS A 42 14.49 9.39 -8.94
C LYS A 42 15.22 9.47 -7.59
N ILE A 43 15.17 10.64 -6.93
CA ILE A 43 15.75 10.81 -5.59
C ILE A 43 14.99 9.95 -4.57
N TYR A 44 13.67 9.96 -4.59
CA TYR A 44 12.84 9.12 -3.74
C TYR A 44 13.23 7.63 -3.85
N LYS A 45 13.24 7.10 -5.08
CA LYS A 45 13.65 5.71 -5.36
C LYS A 45 15.09 5.42 -4.97
N TYR A 46 15.98 6.40 -5.12
CA TYR A 46 17.38 6.25 -4.73
C TYR A 46 17.51 6.09 -3.21
N VAL A 47 16.82 6.92 -2.42
CA VAL A 47 16.84 6.83 -0.95
C VAL A 47 16.28 5.49 -0.50
N GLN A 48 15.08 5.11 -0.97
CA GLN A 48 14.46 3.81 -0.64
C GLN A 48 15.39 2.62 -0.93
N LYS A 49 16.09 2.65 -2.05
CA LYS A 49 16.94 1.54 -2.49
C LYS A 49 18.28 1.48 -1.76
N ASN A 50 18.87 2.62 -1.43
CA ASN A 50 20.27 2.70 -0.99
C ASN A 50 20.43 2.97 0.50
N ILE A 51 19.39 3.45 1.19
CA ILE A 51 19.42 3.73 2.62
C ILE A 51 18.45 2.78 3.33
N ARG A 52 19.00 1.75 3.95
CA ARG A 52 18.18 0.78 4.68
C ARG A 52 17.57 1.42 5.93
N TYR A 53 16.27 1.30 6.11
CA TYR A 53 15.61 1.75 7.33
C TYR A 53 16.06 0.92 8.54
N VAL A 54 16.58 1.59 9.56
CA VAL A 54 16.97 0.98 10.84
C VAL A 54 16.66 1.96 11.97
N ALA A 55 15.65 1.68 12.77
CA ALA A 55 15.29 2.47 13.94
C ALA A 55 16.29 2.23 15.08
N LEU A 56 17.26 3.14 15.24
CA LEU A 56 18.22 3.16 16.34
C LEU A 56 18.03 4.44 17.15
N GLU A 57 16.98 4.47 17.97
CA GLU A 57 16.56 5.64 18.74
C GLU A 57 17.16 5.61 20.15
N LEU A 58 18.50 5.71 20.28
CA LEU A 58 19.19 5.69 21.56
C LEU A 58 19.79 7.06 21.89
N GLY A 59 19.49 7.56 23.08
CA GLY A 59 20.05 8.81 23.61
C GLY A 59 19.71 10.03 22.74
N GLU A 60 20.71 10.87 22.42
CA GLU A 60 20.53 12.06 21.56
C GLU A 60 20.09 11.67 20.14
N GLY A 61 20.47 10.49 19.65
CA GLY A 61 20.07 9.96 18.35
C GLY A 61 18.55 9.71 18.22
N ALA A 62 17.80 9.71 19.32
CA ALA A 62 16.33 9.64 19.23
C ALA A 62 15.71 10.89 18.55
N MET A 63 16.35 12.06 18.66
CA MET A 63 15.79 13.33 18.14
C MET A 63 16.68 14.00 17.10
N VAL A 64 18.00 13.79 17.16
CA VAL A 64 18.97 14.45 16.28
C VAL A 64 19.34 13.52 15.12
N PRO A 65 19.08 13.94 13.86
CA PRO A 65 19.45 13.13 12.71
C PRO A 65 20.96 13.16 12.47
N HIS A 66 21.46 12.12 11.82
CA HIS A 66 22.80 12.08 11.29
C HIS A 66 22.98 13.05 10.12
N THR A 67 24.24 13.41 9.85
CA THR A 67 24.58 14.22 8.68
C THR A 67 24.41 13.42 7.37
N PRO A 68 24.16 14.05 6.21
CA PRO A 68 24.09 13.39 4.92
C PRO A 68 25.32 12.55 4.59
N LYS A 69 26.52 12.99 5.05
CA LYS A 69 27.76 12.24 4.87
C LYS A 69 27.78 10.92 5.65
N GLU A 70 27.32 10.95 6.89
CA GLU A 70 27.23 9.75 7.74
C GLU A 70 26.21 8.76 7.17
N ILE A 71 25.02 9.25 6.76
CA ILE A 71 23.95 8.43 6.18
C ILE A 71 24.44 7.79 4.87
N TYR A 72 25.05 8.57 3.99
CA TYR A 72 25.58 8.09 2.70
C TYR A 72 26.66 7.01 2.91
N LYS A 73 27.58 7.23 3.88
CA LYS A 73 28.64 6.27 4.20
C LYS A 73 28.10 4.98 4.81
N ASN A 74 27.15 5.11 5.74
CA ASN A 74 26.62 3.98 6.51
C ASN A 74 25.59 3.15 5.74
N LYS A 75 24.92 3.76 4.76
CA LYS A 75 23.84 3.16 3.96
C LYS A 75 22.65 2.66 4.79
N PHE A 76 22.45 3.24 5.97
CA PHE A 76 21.27 3.05 6.81
C PHE A 76 20.95 4.31 7.61
N GLY A 77 19.72 4.40 8.08
CA GLY A 77 19.23 5.46 8.96
C GLY A 77 17.77 5.21 9.33
N ASP A 78 17.26 5.97 10.30
CA ASP A 78 15.86 5.96 10.68
C ASP A 78 15.04 7.00 9.88
N CYS A 79 13.79 7.28 10.30
CA CYS A 79 12.89 8.18 9.59
C CYS A 79 13.48 9.60 9.41
N LYS A 80 14.02 10.18 10.48
CA LYS A 80 14.61 11.53 10.43
C LYS A 80 15.89 11.60 9.60
N ASP A 81 16.68 10.53 9.60
CA ASP A 81 17.90 10.41 8.78
C ASP A 81 17.52 10.36 7.30
N GLN A 82 16.54 9.53 6.93
CA GLN A 82 16.09 9.43 5.55
C GLN A 82 15.44 10.75 5.06
N ALA A 83 14.68 11.43 5.92
CA ALA A 83 14.10 12.72 5.60
C ALA A 83 15.19 13.79 5.38
N VAL A 84 16.21 13.87 6.24
CA VAL A 84 17.37 14.75 6.08
C VAL A 84 18.10 14.43 4.77
N PHE A 85 18.36 13.18 4.52
CA PHE A 85 19.11 12.77 3.33
C PHE A 85 18.34 13.07 2.04
N MET A 86 17.03 12.80 2.03
CA MET A 86 16.17 13.15 0.90
C MET A 86 16.14 14.66 0.65
N ALA A 87 15.93 15.48 1.69
CA ALA A 87 15.92 16.94 1.58
C ALA A 87 17.26 17.50 1.08
N TYR A 88 18.38 16.95 1.59
CA TYR A 88 19.71 17.30 1.12
C TYR A 88 19.88 17.01 -0.38
N LEU A 89 19.51 15.81 -0.84
CA LEU A 89 19.58 15.45 -2.25
C LEU A 89 18.73 16.36 -3.13
N LEU A 90 17.49 16.65 -2.69
CA LEU A 90 16.59 17.59 -3.38
C LEU A 90 17.21 18.98 -3.51
N GLY A 91 17.85 19.45 -2.44
CA GLY A 91 18.56 20.73 -2.40
C GLY A 91 19.70 20.83 -3.41
N LEU A 92 20.41 19.73 -3.72
CA LEU A 92 21.44 19.70 -4.76
C LEU A 92 20.89 19.95 -6.16
N TYR A 93 19.59 19.69 -6.37
CA TYR A 93 18.86 19.95 -7.63
C TYR A 93 17.98 21.20 -7.57
N GLY A 94 18.15 22.05 -6.55
CA GLY A 94 17.38 23.28 -6.40
C GLY A 94 15.88 23.03 -6.20
N ILE A 95 15.55 21.99 -5.46
CA ILE A 95 14.18 21.64 -5.05
C ILE A 95 14.08 21.84 -3.53
N ASP A 96 13.20 22.74 -3.13
CA ASP A 96 12.92 23.01 -1.72
C ASP A 96 12.13 21.86 -1.09
N ALA A 97 12.50 21.48 0.12
CA ALA A 97 11.88 20.40 0.87
C ALA A 97 11.93 20.67 2.38
N LYS A 98 10.86 20.33 3.08
CA LYS A 98 10.69 20.57 4.51
C LYS A 98 10.44 19.28 5.28
N PRO A 99 10.92 19.18 6.53
CA PRO A 99 10.57 18.03 7.36
C PRO A 99 9.13 18.14 7.86
N VAL A 100 8.52 17.00 8.03
CA VAL A 100 7.16 16.86 8.54
C VAL A 100 7.16 15.94 9.74
N LEU A 101 6.68 16.43 10.86
CA LEU A 101 6.46 15.62 12.06
C LEU A 101 5.09 14.95 11.95
N VAL A 102 5.08 13.63 12.03
CA VAL A 102 3.90 12.79 11.85
C VAL A 102 3.53 12.09 13.15
N SER A 103 2.24 12.11 13.48
CA SER A 103 1.65 11.13 14.39
C SER A 103 0.98 10.08 13.54
N THR A 104 1.61 8.92 13.39
CA THR A 104 1.05 7.82 12.60
C THR A 104 -0.31 7.39 13.15
N ILE A 105 -1.10 6.69 12.34
CA ILE A 105 -2.46 6.26 12.72
C ILE A 105 -2.47 5.49 14.05
N ASP A 106 -1.43 4.71 14.31
CA ASP A 106 -1.30 3.88 15.52
C ASP A 106 -0.87 4.67 16.75
N ASN A 107 -0.25 5.85 16.56
CA ASN A 107 0.21 6.69 17.66
C ASN A 107 -0.91 7.57 18.23
N GLY A 108 -1.98 7.80 17.48
CA GLY A 108 -3.15 8.53 17.90
C GLY A 108 -3.23 9.96 17.38
N ARG A 109 -4.12 10.77 18.01
CA ARG A 109 -4.41 12.14 17.57
C ARG A 109 -3.53 13.16 18.26
N ILE A 110 -3.09 14.15 17.50
CA ILE A 110 -2.40 15.34 18.03
C ILE A 110 -3.41 16.24 18.74
N ASN A 111 -3.06 16.72 19.92
CA ASN A 111 -3.75 17.85 20.53
C ASN A 111 -3.00 19.16 20.21
N GLU A 112 -3.56 19.94 19.29
CA GLU A 112 -2.93 21.18 18.81
C GLU A 112 -2.89 22.29 19.88
N GLU A 113 -3.69 22.20 20.96
CA GLU A 113 -3.70 23.17 22.06
C GLU A 113 -2.54 22.95 23.05
N ILE A 114 -1.97 21.74 23.09
CA ILE A 114 -0.90 21.41 24.03
C ILE A 114 0.37 21.07 23.24
N PRO A 115 1.33 22.02 23.16
CA PRO A 115 2.57 21.77 22.42
C PRO A 115 3.40 20.67 23.11
N SER A 116 3.58 19.54 22.44
CA SER A 116 4.41 18.44 22.90
C SER A 116 5.08 17.70 21.74
N PRO A 117 6.40 17.49 21.73
CA PRO A 117 7.07 16.70 20.70
C PRO A 117 6.70 15.21 20.78
N TYR A 118 6.20 14.74 21.90
CA TYR A 118 5.80 13.35 22.12
C TYR A 118 4.53 12.91 21.40
N TYR A 119 3.84 13.84 20.73
CA TYR A 119 2.75 13.49 19.81
C TYR A 119 3.26 12.90 18.50
N PHE A 120 4.53 13.09 18.18
CA PHE A 120 5.08 12.70 16.90
C PHE A 120 6.02 11.52 17.09
N ASN A 121 5.79 10.48 16.30
CA ASN A 121 6.60 9.26 16.32
C ASN A 121 7.27 8.97 14.97
N HIS A 122 7.09 9.87 13.97
CA HIS A 122 7.63 9.67 12.64
C HIS A 122 7.99 11.00 11.96
N VAL A 123 8.88 10.94 10.98
CA VAL A 123 9.34 12.11 10.21
C VAL A 123 9.37 11.74 8.73
N ILE A 124 8.70 12.56 7.90
CA ILE A 124 8.68 12.45 6.44
C ILE A 124 9.08 13.78 5.79
N VAL A 125 9.02 13.86 4.46
CA VAL A 125 9.39 15.06 3.70
C VAL A 125 8.16 15.65 3.02
N TYR A 126 8.03 16.98 3.11
CA TYR A 126 7.08 17.78 2.34
C TYR A 126 7.80 18.60 1.29
N ILE A 127 7.32 18.57 0.07
CA ILE A 127 7.81 19.38 -1.04
C ILE A 127 6.70 20.37 -1.41
N PRO A 128 6.90 21.68 -1.21
CA PRO A 128 5.90 22.68 -1.52
C PRO A 128 5.73 22.88 -3.02
N VAL A 129 4.61 23.48 -3.42
CA VAL A 129 4.43 24.00 -4.78
C VAL A 129 5.55 24.98 -5.08
N GLN A 130 6.28 24.76 -6.15
CA GLN A 130 7.40 25.55 -6.58
C GLN A 130 7.62 25.42 -8.09
N SER A 131 8.57 26.21 -8.66
CA SER A 131 8.87 26.11 -10.10
C SER A 131 9.24 24.68 -10.50
N GLY A 132 8.45 24.08 -11.39
CA GLY A 132 8.60 22.69 -11.87
C GLY A 132 7.97 21.62 -10.97
N VAL A 133 7.28 22.02 -9.86
CA VAL A 133 6.47 21.13 -9.02
C VAL A 133 5.11 21.79 -8.81
N SER A 134 4.10 21.34 -9.53
CA SER A 134 2.78 21.97 -9.65
C SER A 134 1.83 21.69 -8.48
N SER A 135 2.11 20.70 -7.66
CA SER A 135 1.32 20.31 -6.48
C SER A 135 2.24 20.03 -5.30
N GLU A 136 1.72 20.19 -4.09
CA GLU A 136 2.41 19.75 -2.89
C GLU A 136 2.56 18.22 -2.88
N ILE A 137 3.68 17.73 -2.34
CA ILE A 137 3.99 16.31 -2.30
C ILE A 137 4.47 15.96 -0.88
N PHE A 138 3.89 14.90 -0.32
CA PHE A 138 4.41 14.23 0.87
C PHE A 138 5.15 12.97 0.44
N CYS A 139 6.37 12.77 0.97
CA CYS A 139 7.23 11.64 0.64
C CYS A 139 7.70 10.93 1.92
N ASP A 140 7.44 9.65 2.00
CA ASP A 140 8.05 8.78 3.00
C ASP A 140 8.91 7.71 2.32
N THR A 141 10.22 7.76 2.55
CA THR A 141 11.20 6.83 1.98
C THR A 141 11.52 5.64 2.88
N THR A 142 10.91 5.56 4.07
CA THR A 142 11.19 4.50 5.05
C THR A 142 10.64 3.14 4.63
N SER A 143 9.54 3.14 3.86
CA SER A 143 9.00 1.95 3.23
C SER A 143 9.72 1.66 1.90
N SER A 144 10.32 0.49 1.78
CA SER A 144 11.01 0.07 0.54
C SER A 144 10.07 -0.34 -0.60
N VAL A 145 8.77 -0.38 -0.36
CA VAL A 145 7.75 -0.89 -1.30
C VAL A 145 6.65 0.10 -1.65
N THR A 146 6.60 1.25 -0.97
CA THR A 146 5.60 2.29 -1.26
C THR A 146 5.99 3.05 -2.53
N PRO A 147 5.09 3.17 -3.52
CA PRO A 147 5.36 3.90 -4.74
C PRO A 147 5.52 5.40 -4.49
N PHE A 148 6.27 6.09 -5.35
CA PHE A 148 6.32 7.54 -5.36
C PHE A 148 4.92 8.14 -5.53
N LEU A 149 4.62 9.25 -4.84
CA LEU A 149 3.32 9.91 -4.68
C LEU A 149 2.30 9.18 -3.79
N ASN A 150 2.64 8.02 -3.28
CA ASN A 150 1.85 7.36 -2.24
C ASN A 150 2.54 7.51 -0.88
N LEU A 151 1.76 7.29 0.17
CA LEU A 151 2.26 7.17 1.54
C LEU A 151 1.93 5.78 2.08
N PRO A 152 2.77 5.23 2.97
CA PRO A 152 2.39 4.06 3.77
C PRO A 152 1.02 4.24 4.43
N SER A 153 0.27 3.17 4.62
CA SER A 153 -1.10 3.23 5.16
C SER A 153 -1.18 3.94 6.51
N VAL A 154 -0.16 3.80 7.33
CA VAL A 154 -0.08 4.40 8.67
C VAL A 154 0.06 5.93 8.65
N ASP A 155 0.50 6.50 7.53
CA ASP A 155 0.71 7.94 7.33
C ASP A 155 -0.41 8.62 6.55
N GLN A 156 -1.41 7.86 6.08
CA GLN A 156 -2.51 8.39 5.27
C GLN A 156 -3.61 9.02 6.11
N GLY A 157 -4.07 10.21 5.72
CA GLY A 157 -5.18 10.90 6.38
C GLY A 157 -4.90 11.26 7.84
N VAL A 158 -3.65 11.39 8.21
CA VAL A 158 -3.24 11.79 9.56
C VAL A 158 -2.90 13.28 9.63
N ARG A 159 -3.10 13.85 10.81
CA ARG A 159 -2.74 15.23 11.09
C ARG A 159 -1.23 15.31 11.32
N VAL A 160 -0.56 16.25 10.65
CA VAL A 160 0.90 16.40 10.67
C VAL A 160 1.30 17.86 10.88
N LEU A 161 2.51 18.10 11.35
CA LEU A 161 3.10 19.42 11.47
C LEU A 161 4.22 19.57 10.44
N VAL A 162 3.98 20.38 9.41
CA VAL A 162 5.01 20.78 8.43
C VAL A 162 5.88 21.84 9.06
N ILE A 163 7.18 21.61 9.12
CA ILE A 163 8.15 22.51 9.75
C ILE A 163 8.66 23.49 8.69
N GLY A 164 8.31 24.75 8.85
CA GLY A 164 8.80 25.83 8.00
C GLY A 164 9.94 26.61 8.63
N GLU A 165 10.61 27.41 7.82
CA GLU A 165 11.64 28.34 8.28
C GLU A 165 11.02 29.48 9.13
N ASN A 166 11.81 30.03 10.06
CA ASN A 166 11.44 31.25 10.83
C ASN A 166 10.06 31.22 11.49
N GLY A 167 9.51 30.03 11.77
CA GLY A 167 8.20 29.91 12.42
C GLY A 167 7.02 29.76 11.47
N ASP A 168 7.23 29.70 10.15
CA ASP A 168 6.20 29.48 9.12
C ASP A 168 5.73 27.99 9.05
N SER A 169 5.63 27.36 10.21
CA SER A 169 5.14 25.99 10.32
C SER A 169 3.61 25.96 10.37
N PHE A 170 3.04 24.91 9.80
CA PHE A 170 1.60 24.76 9.73
C PHE A 170 1.16 23.30 9.89
N PHE A 171 -0.04 23.12 10.39
CA PHE A 171 -0.68 21.81 10.42
C PHE A 171 -1.31 21.50 9.07
N ALA A 172 -1.08 20.27 8.58
CA ALA A 172 -1.69 19.73 7.37
C ALA A 172 -2.33 18.37 7.67
N THR A 173 -3.06 17.84 6.71
CA THR A 173 -3.52 16.46 6.72
C THR A 173 -2.92 15.77 5.51
N THR A 174 -2.28 14.64 5.72
CA THR A 174 -1.66 13.86 4.63
C THR A 174 -2.71 13.32 3.67
N PRO A 175 -2.37 13.14 2.39
CA PRO A 175 -3.29 12.59 1.39
C PRO A 175 -3.69 11.16 1.72
N VAL A 176 -4.85 10.76 1.22
CA VAL A 176 -5.38 9.40 1.31
C VAL A 176 -5.49 8.85 -0.09
N ILE A 177 -5.04 7.62 -0.30
CA ILE A 177 -5.22 6.92 -1.57
C ILE A 177 -6.71 6.58 -1.74
N ALA A 178 -7.26 6.86 -2.93
CA ALA A 178 -8.65 6.56 -3.24
C ALA A 178 -8.95 5.04 -3.14
N PRO A 179 -10.14 4.65 -2.66
CA PRO A 179 -10.47 3.24 -2.45
C PRO A 179 -10.37 2.38 -3.72
N GLU A 180 -10.56 2.98 -4.89
CA GLU A 180 -10.44 2.31 -6.19
C GLU A 180 -8.99 1.92 -6.51
N GLN A 181 -8.02 2.64 -5.95
CA GLN A 181 -6.58 2.35 -6.08
C GLN A 181 -6.12 1.32 -5.05
N ASN A 182 -6.79 1.25 -3.90
CA ASN A 182 -6.59 0.24 -2.85
C ASN A 182 -7.59 -0.91 -3.05
N ARG A 183 -7.34 -1.77 -4.05
CA ARG A 183 -8.32 -2.73 -4.51
C ARG A 183 -7.82 -4.17 -4.43
N ILE A 184 -8.71 -5.05 -3.97
CA ILE A 184 -8.62 -6.49 -4.23
C ILE A 184 -9.66 -6.82 -5.30
N GLU A 185 -9.22 -7.48 -6.36
CA GLU A 185 -10.09 -7.98 -7.42
C GLU A 185 -9.92 -9.48 -7.55
N GLU A 186 -11.01 -10.23 -7.40
CA GLU A 186 -11.07 -11.67 -7.60
C GLU A 186 -11.94 -12.01 -8.81
N ILE A 187 -11.41 -12.82 -9.71
CA ILE A 187 -12.13 -13.36 -10.86
C ILE A 187 -12.12 -14.88 -10.75
N TYR A 188 -13.30 -15.45 -10.72
CA TYR A 188 -13.52 -16.88 -10.70
C TYR A 188 -14.36 -17.28 -11.90
N LYS A 189 -13.87 -18.22 -12.72
CA LYS A 189 -14.61 -18.79 -13.86
C LYS A 189 -14.58 -20.30 -13.76
N ALA A 190 -15.72 -20.96 -13.95
CA ALA A 190 -15.79 -22.40 -13.91
C ALA A 190 -16.68 -22.94 -15.04
N THR A 191 -16.19 -23.98 -15.75
CA THR A 191 -16.95 -24.71 -16.75
C THR A 191 -17.40 -26.03 -16.15
N LEU A 192 -18.69 -26.18 -15.91
CA LEU A 192 -19.30 -27.34 -15.29
C LEU A 192 -19.57 -28.44 -16.31
N ASN A 193 -19.36 -29.69 -15.89
CA ASN A 193 -19.85 -30.85 -16.60
C ASN A 193 -21.03 -31.51 -15.86
N LEU A 194 -21.62 -32.54 -16.47
CA LEU A 194 -22.79 -33.23 -15.95
C LEU A 194 -22.58 -33.97 -14.63
N SER A 195 -21.32 -34.26 -14.27
CA SER A 195 -20.97 -34.88 -12.98
C SER A 195 -20.82 -33.89 -11.85
N GLY A 196 -21.05 -32.59 -12.09
CA GLY A 196 -20.86 -31.54 -11.10
C GLY A 196 -19.41 -31.14 -10.84
N SER A 197 -18.48 -31.69 -11.63
CA SER A 197 -17.07 -31.32 -11.68
C SER A 197 -16.79 -30.39 -12.86
N GLY A 198 -15.57 -29.89 -12.98
CA GLY A 198 -15.20 -29.10 -14.16
C GLY A 198 -13.88 -28.36 -13.99
N GLU A 199 -13.53 -27.64 -15.03
CA GLU A 199 -12.35 -26.77 -15.03
C GLU A 199 -12.68 -25.43 -14.41
N MET A 200 -11.74 -24.90 -13.61
CA MET A 200 -11.83 -23.56 -13.04
C MET A 200 -10.60 -22.74 -13.37
N PHE A 201 -10.82 -21.46 -13.54
CA PHE A 201 -9.80 -20.43 -13.57
C PHE A 201 -10.03 -19.45 -12.43
N TYR A 202 -8.98 -19.10 -11.73
CA TYR A 202 -8.98 -18.12 -10.67
C TYR A 202 -7.89 -17.09 -10.90
N SER A 203 -8.21 -15.82 -10.70
CA SER A 203 -7.25 -14.72 -10.68
C SER A 203 -7.58 -13.79 -9.51
N GLU A 204 -6.54 -13.33 -8.83
CA GLU A 204 -6.62 -12.38 -7.74
C GLU A 204 -5.58 -11.27 -7.96
N THR A 205 -6.04 -10.02 -7.95
CA THR A 205 -5.19 -8.85 -8.14
C THR A 205 -5.24 -7.96 -6.91
N PHE A 206 -4.08 -7.65 -6.36
CA PHE A 206 -3.90 -6.76 -5.23
C PHE A 206 -3.28 -5.45 -5.72
N SER A 207 -3.91 -4.32 -5.40
CA SER A 207 -3.47 -2.98 -5.80
C SER A 207 -3.33 -2.03 -4.61
N GLY A 208 -2.50 -0.99 -4.76
CA GLY A 208 -2.27 0.02 -3.74
C GLY A 208 -1.69 -0.55 -2.46
N SER A 209 -2.20 -0.13 -1.32
CA SER A 209 -1.72 -0.58 0.01
C SER A 209 -1.80 -2.10 0.21
N TYR A 210 -2.73 -2.79 -0.46
CA TYR A 210 -2.76 -4.27 -0.41
C TYR A 210 -1.53 -4.90 -1.05
N SER A 211 -1.10 -4.39 -2.22
CA SER A 211 0.12 -4.89 -2.86
C SER A 211 1.38 -4.54 -2.07
N GLU A 212 1.41 -3.41 -1.39
CA GLU A 212 2.51 -3.00 -0.51
C GLU A 212 2.63 -3.93 0.70
N ILE A 213 1.52 -4.19 1.41
CA ILE A 213 1.48 -5.11 2.56
C ILE A 213 1.94 -6.51 2.16
N LEU A 214 1.50 -7.00 0.99
CA LEU A 214 1.95 -8.29 0.49
C LEU A 214 3.44 -8.31 0.17
N ARG A 215 3.97 -7.30 -0.55
CA ARG A 215 5.41 -7.19 -0.82
C ARG A 215 6.23 -7.17 0.46
N TYR A 216 5.75 -6.44 1.47
CA TYR A 216 6.42 -6.42 2.76
C TYR A 216 6.49 -7.82 3.40
N SER A 217 5.39 -8.59 3.28
CA SER A 217 5.36 -9.97 3.76
C SER A 217 6.20 -10.94 2.92
N PHE A 218 6.55 -10.56 1.69
CA PHE A 218 7.32 -11.36 0.75
C PHE A 218 8.84 -11.10 0.83
N ILE A 219 9.26 -10.07 1.55
CA ILE A 219 10.69 -9.77 1.74
C ILE A 219 11.42 -11.02 2.24
N ASN A 220 12.50 -11.39 1.56
CA ASN A 220 13.32 -12.58 1.81
C ASN A 220 12.63 -13.94 1.56
N ARG A 221 11.49 -13.98 0.87
CA ARG A 221 10.87 -15.23 0.42
C ARG A 221 11.24 -15.53 -1.03
N SER A 222 11.44 -16.80 -1.33
CA SER A 222 11.54 -17.28 -2.69
C SER A 222 10.19 -17.27 -3.40
N GLU A 223 10.18 -17.27 -4.71
CA GLU A 223 8.94 -17.31 -5.52
C GLU A 223 8.04 -18.51 -5.15
N LYS A 224 8.64 -19.67 -4.89
CA LYS A 224 7.91 -20.87 -4.43
C LYS A 224 7.26 -20.69 -3.05
N GLU A 225 7.91 -19.96 -2.14
CA GLU A 225 7.33 -19.68 -0.82
C GLU A 225 6.20 -18.67 -0.91
N ILE A 226 6.28 -17.71 -1.84
CA ILE A 226 5.19 -16.74 -2.13
C ILE A 226 4.00 -17.49 -2.74
N GLU A 227 4.24 -18.33 -3.73
CA GLU A 227 3.22 -19.20 -4.34
C GLU A 227 2.51 -20.04 -3.27
N ALA A 228 3.28 -20.76 -2.45
CA ALA A 228 2.73 -21.59 -1.39
C ALA A 228 1.88 -20.79 -0.38
N TYR A 229 2.31 -19.59 -0.04
CA TYR A 229 1.56 -18.70 0.86
C TYR A 229 0.22 -18.27 0.25
N LEU A 230 0.20 -17.83 -1.01
CA LEU A 230 -1.02 -17.41 -1.68
C LEU A 230 -1.98 -18.59 -1.90
N LEU A 231 -1.46 -19.75 -2.29
CA LEU A 231 -2.26 -20.96 -2.44
C LEU A 231 -2.84 -21.46 -1.11
N ASP A 232 -2.16 -21.30 0.01
CA ASP A 232 -2.68 -21.68 1.34
C ASP A 232 -3.92 -20.85 1.72
N ILE A 233 -3.94 -19.58 1.33
CA ILE A 233 -5.14 -18.74 1.49
C ILE A 233 -6.30 -19.32 0.68
N GLN A 234 -6.07 -19.73 -0.57
CA GLN A 234 -7.11 -20.29 -1.44
C GLN A 234 -7.59 -21.67 -1.00
N LYS A 235 -6.72 -22.49 -0.45
CA LYS A 235 -7.08 -23.82 0.08
C LYS A 235 -8.06 -23.76 1.26
N LYS A 236 -8.21 -22.63 1.91
CA LYS A 236 -9.28 -22.43 2.93
C LYS A 236 -10.66 -22.51 2.29
N ASN A 237 -10.80 -22.06 1.04
CA ASN A 237 -12.05 -22.14 0.28
C ASN A 237 -12.18 -23.45 -0.52
N PHE A 238 -11.04 -23.96 -0.99
CA PHE A 238 -10.93 -25.16 -1.82
C PHE A 238 -9.90 -26.13 -1.24
N PRO A 239 -10.23 -26.93 -0.18
CA PRO A 239 -9.26 -27.74 0.57
C PRO A 239 -8.46 -28.75 -0.27
N GLN A 240 -9.01 -29.19 -1.39
CA GLN A 240 -8.35 -30.17 -2.27
C GLN A 240 -7.78 -29.55 -3.54
N LEU A 241 -7.63 -28.22 -3.56
CA LEU A 241 -7.10 -27.50 -4.70
C LEU A 241 -5.73 -28.02 -5.12
N GLN A 242 -5.63 -28.40 -6.38
CA GLN A 242 -4.38 -28.73 -7.04
C GLN A 242 -4.25 -27.83 -8.27
N PRO A 243 -3.56 -26.68 -8.11
CA PRO A 243 -3.46 -25.72 -9.18
C PRO A 243 -2.55 -26.21 -10.30
N GLU A 244 -2.95 -25.88 -11.52
CA GLU A 244 -2.16 -26.03 -12.72
C GLU A 244 -1.89 -24.64 -13.30
N ASN A 245 -0.79 -24.49 -14.02
CA ASN A 245 -0.46 -23.24 -14.71
C ASN A 245 -0.49 -22.00 -13.78
N TYR A 246 0.13 -22.12 -12.60
CA TYR A 246 0.23 -20.99 -11.68
C TYR A 246 1.11 -19.89 -12.25
N ILE A 247 0.60 -18.67 -12.25
CA ILE A 247 1.28 -17.45 -12.71
C ILE A 247 1.26 -16.42 -11.59
N LEU A 248 2.43 -15.85 -11.29
CA LEU A 248 2.61 -14.78 -10.33
C LEU A 248 3.33 -13.61 -11.00
N ILE A 249 2.70 -12.44 -11.02
CA ILE A 249 3.22 -11.23 -11.64
C ILE A 249 3.34 -10.12 -10.59
N GLY A 250 4.37 -9.30 -10.68
CA GLY A 250 4.54 -8.09 -9.88
C GLY A 250 5.02 -8.30 -8.44
N ALA A 251 5.15 -9.54 -7.95
CA ALA A 251 5.54 -9.80 -6.56
C ALA A 251 6.97 -9.32 -6.23
N ASN A 252 7.88 -9.43 -7.20
CA ASN A 252 9.29 -9.03 -7.09
C ASN A 252 9.56 -7.60 -7.59
N GLU A 253 8.53 -6.89 -8.04
CA GLU A 253 8.65 -5.51 -8.49
C GLU A 253 8.59 -4.56 -7.29
N GLN A 254 9.18 -3.39 -7.43
CA GLN A 254 9.19 -2.38 -6.36
C GLN A 254 7.79 -1.78 -6.14
N SER A 255 6.94 -1.71 -7.16
CA SER A 255 5.62 -1.09 -7.10
C SER A 255 4.68 -1.68 -8.14
N GLY A 256 3.41 -1.31 -8.10
CA GLY A 256 2.38 -1.78 -9.02
C GLY A 256 1.52 -2.90 -8.42
N PRO A 257 0.57 -3.45 -9.16
CA PRO A 257 -0.26 -4.54 -8.69
C PRO A 257 0.53 -5.85 -8.56
N ILE A 258 0.03 -6.74 -7.70
CA ILE A 258 0.44 -8.15 -7.65
C ILE A 258 -0.73 -8.95 -8.17
N GLU A 259 -0.48 -9.81 -9.14
CA GLU A 259 -1.48 -10.73 -9.70
C GLU A 259 -1.04 -12.17 -9.49
N ALA A 260 -1.94 -12.99 -8.97
CA ALA A 260 -1.79 -14.43 -8.89
C ALA A 260 -2.95 -15.10 -9.64
N SER A 261 -2.65 -16.00 -10.57
CA SER A 261 -3.69 -16.74 -11.31
C SER A 261 -3.31 -18.20 -11.51
N TYR A 262 -4.32 -19.06 -11.62
CA TYR A 262 -4.12 -20.48 -11.88
C TYR A 262 -5.37 -21.11 -12.49
N SER A 263 -5.19 -22.26 -13.11
CA SER A 263 -6.26 -23.18 -13.51
C SER A 263 -6.27 -24.41 -12.60
N ALA A 264 -7.41 -25.04 -12.42
CA ALA A 264 -7.51 -26.31 -11.70
C ALA A 264 -8.73 -27.10 -12.18
N PHE A 265 -8.67 -28.43 -12.02
CA PHE A 265 -9.85 -29.27 -12.15
C PHE A 265 -10.43 -29.54 -10.76
N GLU A 266 -11.70 -29.14 -10.57
CA GLU A 266 -12.39 -29.28 -9.28
C GLU A 266 -13.54 -30.31 -9.41
N LYS A 267 -13.57 -31.27 -8.48
CA LYS A 267 -14.53 -32.38 -8.52
C LYS A 267 -15.91 -32.03 -7.98
N ASN A 268 -16.01 -30.98 -7.18
CA ASN A 268 -17.21 -30.65 -6.42
C ASN A 268 -17.69 -29.20 -6.63
N LEU A 269 -17.69 -28.74 -7.89
CA LEU A 269 -18.20 -27.41 -8.25
C LEU A 269 -19.72 -27.32 -8.07
N ALA A 270 -20.45 -28.42 -8.28
CA ALA A 270 -21.87 -28.53 -8.08
C ALA A 270 -22.26 -29.86 -7.43
N SER A 271 -23.32 -29.86 -6.63
CA SER A 271 -23.95 -31.09 -6.17
C SER A 271 -24.92 -31.59 -7.24
N VAL A 272 -24.82 -32.87 -7.58
CA VAL A 272 -25.71 -33.53 -8.54
C VAL A 272 -26.82 -34.26 -7.79
N PHE A 273 -28.08 -34.03 -8.18
CA PHE A 273 -29.23 -34.71 -7.64
C PHE A 273 -29.65 -35.90 -8.54
N TYR A 274 -30.36 -36.87 -7.94
CA TYR A 274 -30.84 -38.09 -8.67
C TYR A 274 -31.79 -37.78 -9.82
N ASP A 275 -32.42 -36.63 -9.81
CA ASP A 275 -33.30 -36.12 -10.87
C ASP A 275 -32.55 -35.32 -11.96
N GLY A 276 -31.23 -35.32 -11.89
CA GLY A 276 -30.37 -34.64 -12.87
C GLY A 276 -30.12 -33.17 -12.58
N ARG A 277 -30.75 -32.58 -11.59
CA ARG A 277 -30.47 -31.17 -11.22
C ARG A 277 -29.06 -30.97 -10.69
N LEU A 278 -28.46 -29.85 -11.04
CA LEU A 278 -27.20 -29.37 -10.49
C LEU A 278 -27.45 -28.23 -9.50
N LYS A 279 -26.87 -28.30 -8.33
CA LYS A 279 -26.86 -27.20 -7.37
C LYS A 279 -25.46 -26.64 -7.21
N ILE A 280 -25.23 -25.49 -7.79
CA ILE A 280 -23.97 -24.74 -7.63
C ILE A 280 -23.99 -24.07 -6.25
N LYS A 281 -22.91 -24.30 -5.48
CA LYS A 281 -22.62 -23.54 -4.28
C LYS A 281 -21.54 -22.53 -4.60
N TYR A 282 -21.88 -21.27 -4.49
CA TYR A 282 -20.86 -20.23 -4.53
C TYR A 282 -20.73 -19.56 -3.17
N THR A 283 -19.52 -19.20 -2.84
CA THR A 283 -19.25 -18.44 -1.61
C THR A 283 -18.89 -17.02 -2.04
N VAL A 284 -19.68 -16.05 -1.63
CA VAL A 284 -19.41 -14.63 -1.89
C VAL A 284 -18.12 -14.17 -1.20
N GLY A 285 -17.50 -15.04 -0.41
CA GLY A 285 -16.33 -14.73 0.38
C GLY A 285 -16.74 -14.24 1.77
N ASN A 286 -15.76 -14.10 2.65
CA ASN A 286 -16.00 -13.55 3.98
C ASN A 286 -15.92 -12.00 3.91
N LEU A 287 -17.01 -11.38 3.47
CA LEU A 287 -17.12 -9.92 3.44
C LEU A 287 -16.92 -9.32 4.84
N ALA A 288 -17.37 -10.02 5.89
CA ALA A 288 -17.15 -9.61 7.28
C ALA A 288 -15.65 -9.62 7.64
N GLY A 289 -14.89 -10.60 7.12
CA GLY A 289 -13.43 -10.65 7.26
C GLY A 289 -12.74 -9.51 6.50
N PHE A 290 -13.23 -9.17 5.32
CA PHE A 290 -12.75 -8.01 4.56
C PHE A 290 -13.04 -6.69 5.30
N LEU A 291 -14.24 -6.56 5.87
CA LEU A 291 -14.60 -5.38 6.64
C LEU A 291 -13.90 -5.32 8.00
N ASN A 292 -13.42 -6.46 8.51
CA ASN A 292 -12.76 -6.59 9.81
C ASN A 292 -13.46 -5.79 10.92
N LEU A 293 -14.81 -5.81 10.92
CA LEU A 293 -15.62 -5.10 11.90
C LEU A 293 -15.90 -6.04 13.07
N PRO A 294 -15.62 -5.65 14.31
CA PRO A 294 -16.01 -6.43 15.48
C PRO A 294 -17.55 -6.39 15.63
N GLU A 295 -18.12 -7.48 16.15
CA GLU A 295 -19.57 -7.59 16.40
C GLU A 295 -20.09 -6.49 17.34
N LYS A 296 -19.26 -6.05 18.28
CA LYS A 296 -19.55 -4.94 19.21
C LYS A 296 -18.27 -4.17 19.49
N SER A 297 -18.34 -2.87 19.43
CA SER A 297 -17.27 -1.96 19.86
C SER A 297 -17.85 -0.83 20.69
N ASN A 298 -17.15 -0.48 21.78
CA ASN A 298 -17.42 0.71 22.57
C ASN A 298 -16.55 1.90 22.15
N TYR A 299 -15.74 1.74 21.10
CA TYR A 299 -14.79 2.73 20.61
C TYR A 299 -14.95 2.92 19.11
N ASP A 300 -14.59 4.09 18.63
CA ASP A 300 -14.50 4.38 17.20
C ASP A 300 -13.48 3.45 16.53
N HIS A 301 -13.91 2.80 15.44
CA HIS A 301 -13.03 2.02 14.61
C HIS A 301 -12.53 2.88 13.47
N ARG A 302 -11.21 2.95 13.32
CA ARG A 302 -10.56 3.55 12.18
C ARG A 302 -9.92 2.46 11.33
N ARG A 303 -10.18 2.46 10.04
CA ARG A 303 -9.42 1.64 9.08
C ARG A 303 -8.08 2.31 8.79
N GLU A 304 -7.06 1.52 8.56
CA GLU A 304 -5.75 2.03 8.18
C GLU A 304 -5.81 2.78 6.85
N PHE A 305 -6.64 2.30 5.91
CA PHE A 305 -6.83 2.95 4.60
C PHE A 305 -8.22 2.66 4.01
N LEU A 306 -8.67 3.52 3.12
CA LEU A 306 -9.88 3.29 2.33
C LEU A 306 -9.59 2.23 1.27
N SER A 307 -10.55 1.36 1.00
CA SER A 307 -10.34 0.24 0.09
C SER A 307 -11.61 -0.21 -0.63
N SER A 308 -11.44 -0.85 -1.79
CA SER A 308 -12.50 -1.51 -2.52
C SER A 308 -12.20 -3.00 -2.71
N TYR A 309 -13.25 -3.78 -2.83
CA TYR A 309 -13.19 -5.20 -3.13
C TYR A 309 -14.16 -5.51 -4.26
N TYR A 310 -13.66 -6.18 -5.27
CA TYR A 310 -14.46 -6.64 -6.40
C TYR A 310 -14.33 -8.14 -6.55
N LYS A 311 -15.45 -8.84 -6.74
CA LYS A 311 -15.45 -10.27 -7.03
C LYS A 311 -16.41 -10.56 -8.18
N SER A 312 -15.89 -11.24 -9.20
CA SER A 312 -16.67 -11.77 -10.30
C SER A 312 -16.68 -13.29 -10.25
N ILE A 313 -17.86 -13.88 -10.34
CA ILE A 313 -18.03 -15.34 -10.40
C ILE A 313 -18.83 -15.67 -11.63
N GLU A 314 -18.26 -16.44 -12.54
CA GLU A 314 -18.89 -16.87 -13.79
C GLU A 314 -18.94 -18.41 -13.84
N TYR A 315 -20.11 -18.95 -14.08
CA TYR A 315 -20.31 -20.37 -14.32
C TYR A 315 -20.82 -20.62 -15.73
N ILE A 316 -20.09 -21.40 -16.52
CA ILE A 316 -20.54 -21.93 -17.80
C ILE A 316 -21.18 -23.28 -17.50
N ILE A 317 -22.49 -23.37 -17.74
CA ILE A 317 -23.29 -24.59 -17.48
C ILE A 317 -23.39 -25.43 -18.74
N PRO A 318 -23.62 -26.76 -18.64
CA PRO A 318 -23.82 -27.62 -19.82
C PRO A 318 -25.02 -27.18 -20.69
N GLU A 319 -24.92 -27.31 -22.01
CA GLU A 319 -25.86 -26.80 -23.01
C GLU A 319 -27.34 -27.22 -22.80
N ASN A 320 -27.61 -28.34 -22.16
CA ASN A 320 -28.98 -28.87 -21.95
C ASN A 320 -29.55 -28.49 -20.57
N TYR A 321 -28.95 -27.54 -19.86
CA TYR A 321 -29.41 -27.11 -18.55
C TYR A 321 -30.01 -25.70 -18.62
N GLU A 322 -31.14 -25.56 -17.94
CA GLU A 322 -31.74 -24.25 -17.71
C GLU A 322 -31.54 -23.84 -16.25
N ILE A 323 -31.35 -22.55 -16.03
CA ILE A 323 -31.29 -21.99 -14.68
C ILE A 323 -32.74 -21.91 -14.15
N VAL A 324 -33.06 -22.76 -13.18
CA VAL A 324 -34.28 -22.64 -12.42
C VAL A 324 -34.05 -21.55 -11.37
N GLU A 325 -34.94 -20.58 -11.32
CA GLU A 325 -34.82 -19.42 -10.42
C GLU A 325 -34.43 -19.83 -9.00
N GLY A 326 -33.30 -19.31 -8.55
CA GLY A 326 -32.87 -19.39 -7.17
C GLY A 326 -33.25 -18.14 -6.39
N GLU A 327 -33.04 -18.15 -5.07
CA GLU A 327 -33.30 -17.03 -4.17
C GLU A 327 -32.31 -15.86 -4.30
N VAL A 328 -31.54 -15.83 -5.39
CA VAL A 328 -30.52 -14.80 -5.58
C VAL A 328 -31.15 -13.53 -6.11
N ARG A 329 -31.07 -12.48 -5.33
CA ARG A 329 -31.61 -11.17 -5.69
C ARG A 329 -30.48 -10.15 -5.74
N ASN A 330 -30.58 -9.27 -6.74
CA ASN A 330 -29.74 -8.08 -6.74
C ASN A 330 -30.06 -7.23 -5.52
N PHE A 331 -29.04 -6.73 -4.86
CA PHE A 331 -29.22 -5.79 -3.76
C PHE A 331 -28.07 -4.78 -3.74
N SER A 332 -28.38 -3.60 -3.25
CA SER A 332 -27.39 -2.56 -2.97
C SER A 332 -27.64 -2.03 -1.57
N ARG A 333 -26.57 -1.75 -0.86
CA ARG A 333 -26.62 -1.12 0.46
C ARG A 333 -25.49 -0.10 0.57
N GLU A 334 -25.86 1.06 1.11
CA GLU A 334 -24.96 2.16 1.32
C GLU A 334 -25.20 2.78 2.69
N ASN A 335 -24.13 3.15 3.36
CA ASN A 335 -24.12 4.05 4.49
C ASN A 335 -22.88 4.96 4.39
N GLU A 336 -22.64 5.81 5.37
CA GLU A 336 -21.50 6.74 5.37
C GLU A 336 -20.11 6.06 5.34
N PHE A 337 -20.03 4.73 5.60
CA PHE A 337 -18.77 3.99 5.69
C PHE A 337 -18.62 2.92 4.62
N VAL A 338 -19.72 2.36 4.09
CA VAL A 338 -19.69 1.19 3.21
C VAL A 338 -20.73 1.33 2.11
N TYR A 339 -20.28 1.14 0.86
CA TYR A 339 -21.13 0.87 -0.27
C TYR A 339 -20.97 -0.59 -0.68
N LEU A 340 -22.10 -1.32 -0.83
CA LEU A 340 -22.14 -2.71 -1.28
C LEU A 340 -23.15 -2.83 -2.40
N ASP A 341 -22.70 -3.30 -3.56
CA ASP A 341 -23.55 -3.61 -4.72
C ASP A 341 -23.35 -5.06 -5.13
N PHE A 342 -24.44 -5.81 -5.22
CA PHE A 342 -24.44 -7.21 -5.60
C PHE A 342 -25.40 -7.40 -6.78
N LYS A 343 -24.87 -7.91 -7.90
CA LYS A 343 -25.62 -8.16 -9.14
C LYS A 343 -25.46 -9.59 -9.59
N VAL A 344 -26.53 -10.13 -10.11
CA VAL A 344 -26.56 -11.44 -10.77
C VAL A 344 -27.14 -11.25 -12.17
N ASP A 345 -26.36 -11.59 -13.16
CA ASP A 345 -26.72 -11.51 -14.57
C ASP A 345 -26.73 -12.91 -15.17
N LYS A 346 -27.78 -13.23 -15.93
CA LYS A 346 -27.81 -14.39 -16.82
C LYS A 346 -27.35 -13.91 -18.20
N LYS A 347 -26.32 -14.53 -18.75
CA LYS A 347 -25.92 -14.30 -20.14
C LYS A 347 -26.27 -15.55 -20.93
N ASP A 348 -27.01 -15.37 -22.01
CA ASP A 348 -27.17 -16.40 -23.04
C ASP A 348 -25.86 -16.43 -23.84
N VAL A 349 -25.22 -17.61 -23.90
CA VAL A 349 -23.96 -17.83 -24.63
C VAL A 349 -24.27 -18.23 -26.06
#